data_b6429e58d390b9b45c112d2f151444ff
#
_entry.id   b6429e58d390b9b45c112d2f151444ff
#
_cell.length_a   1.000
_cell.length_b   1.000
_cell.length_c   1.000
_cell.angle_alpha   90.00
_cell.angle_beta   90.00
_cell.angle_gamma   90.00
#
_symmetry.space_group_name_H-M   'P 1'
#
loop_
_entity.id
_entity.type
_entity.pdbx_description
1 polymer ?
#
loop_
_entity_poly.entity_id
_entity_poly.type
_entity_poly.pdbx_seq_one_letter_code
_entity_poly.pdbx_strand_id
1 'polypeptide(L)'
;LIAIEISRGAMDAKAVAILGVLSALIAALRLVGAGAVGVEPIWFLLILASYAFGATFGFSLGVVSLAASAFLTGGIGPWLPFQMLAAGWIGMLAGAFSNLNFRKIKMGSELLLLVSIGVAASLMFGLLMDLQLWPWLTGTDTQLSFIAGASIIENLQRFMVFHLTTALAWDMPRALTTGVLISLTARPVLNSFRRARLRLNLTSHEIQPKVHV
;
A
#
# COMPACT_ATOMS: atom_id res chain seq x y z
N LEU A 1 11.97 5.08 11.28
CA LEU A 1 10.69 5.77 11.25
C LEU A 1 9.75 5.29 12.36
N ILE A 2 9.33 4.01 12.38
CA ILE A 2 8.38 3.47 13.39
C ILE A 2 8.88 3.70 14.83
N ALA A 3 10.16 3.41 15.13
CA ALA A 3 10.73 3.64 16.45
C ALA A 3 10.72 5.13 16.85
N ILE A 4 10.93 6.04 15.89
CA ILE A 4 10.86 7.48 16.10
C ILE A 4 9.41 7.94 16.35
N GLU A 5 8.44 7.39 15.63
CA GLU A 5 7.02 7.67 15.81
C GLU A 5 6.54 7.20 17.21
N ILE A 6 6.96 6.01 17.63
CA ILE A 6 6.67 5.49 18.98
C ILE A 6 7.32 6.39 20.04
N SER A 7 8.60 6.76 19.87
CA SER A 7 9.32 7.58 20.84
C SER A 7 8.79 9.01 20.97
N ARG A 8 8.15 9.53 19.91
CA ARG A 8 7.48 10.83 19.90
C ARG A 8 6.03 10.80 20.40
N GLY A 9 5.54 9.62 20.81
CA GLY A 9 4.15 9.45 21.25
C GLY A 9 3.11 9.58 20.12
N ALA A 10 3.53 9.60 18.87
CA ALA A 10 2.63 9.68 17.71
C ALA A 10 1.87 8.37 17.45
N MET A 11 2.39 7.24 17.96
CA MET A 11 1.73 5.94 17.96
C MET A 11 1.67 5.40 19.39
N ASP A 12 0.49 5.28 19.93
CA ASP A 12 0.25 4.63 21.21
C ASP A 12 0.35 3.09 21.11
N ALA A 13 0.42 2.40 22.26
CA ALA A 13 0.51 0.94 22.28
C ALA A 13 -0.63 0.24 21.55
N LYS A 14 -1.83 0.83 21.51
CA LYS A 14 -2.98 0.27 20.81
C LYS A 14 -2.85 0.43 19.30
N ALA A 15 -2.33 1.57 18.83
CA ALA A 15 -2.04 1.77 17.41
C ALA A 15 -0.99 0.79 16.91
N VAL A 16 0.05 0.52 17.71
CA VAL A 16 1.07 -0.49 17.42
C VAL A 16 0.47 -1.90 17.38
N ALA A 17 -0.45 -2.23 18.30
CA ALA A 17 -1.14 -3.52 18.29
C ALA A 17 -2.01 -3.70 17.04
N ILE A 18 -2.76 -2.65 16.64
CA ILE A 18 -3.56 -2.68 15.40
C ILE A 18 -2.64 -2.81 14.17
N LEU A 19 -1.52 -2.08 14.14
CA LEU A 19 -0.53 -2.19 13.08
C LEU A 19 -0.03 -3.63 12.95
N GLY A 20 0.33 -4.27 14.06
CA GLY A 20 0.80 -5.65 14.09
C GLY A 20 -0.23 -6.64 13.56
N VAL A 21 -1.48 -6.54 14.03
CA VAL A 21 -2.58 -7.42 13.59
C VAL A 21 -2.87 -7.23 12.10
N LEU A 22 -2.97 -5.98 11.62
CA LEU A 22 -3.23 -5.70 10.21
C LEU A 22 -2.06 -6.13 9.32
N SER A 23 -0.82 -5.94 9.78
CA SER A 23 0.36 -6.41 9.04
C SER A 23 0.36 -7.93 8.91
N ALA A 24 0.01 -8.66 9.96
CA ALA A 24 -0.10 -10.11 9.93
C ALA A 24 -1.22 -10.59 8.98
N LEU A 25 -2.37 -9.92 8.98
CA LEU A 25 -3.47 -10.21 8.06
C LEU A 25 -3.06 -9.97 6.60
N ILE A 26 -2.42 -8.83 6.30
CA ILE A 26 -1.94 -8.53 4.95
C ILE A 26 -0.88 -9.55 4.52
N ALA A 27 0.05 -9.91 5.40
CA ALA A 27 1.06 -10.93 5.12
C ALA A 27 0.42 -12.30 4.82
N ALA A 28 -0.62 -12.69 5.58
CA ALA A 28 -1.38 -13.92 5.32
C ALA A 28 -2.17 -13.87 4.00
N LEU A 29 -2.77 -12.73 3.66
CA LEU A 29 -3.47 -12.54 2.39
C LEU A 29 -2.54 -12.69 1.18
N ARG A 30 -1.26 -12.35 1.33
CA ARG A 30 -0.29 -12.57 0.25
C ARG A 30 -0.10 -14.04 -0.10
N LEU A 31 -0.23 -14.95 0.87
CA LEU A 31 -0.18 -16.40 0.63
C LEU A 31 -1.35 -16.87 -0.24
N VAL A 32 -2.53 -16.26 -0.10
CA VAL A 32 -3.72 -16.63 -0.89
C VAL A 32 -3.52 -16.32 -2.37
N GLY A 33 -2.80 -15.25 -2.70
CA GLY A 33 -2.46 -14.89 -4.08
C GLY A 33 -1.23 -15.63 -4.64
N ALA A 34 -0.54 -16.43 -3.82
CA ALA A 34 0.67 -17.10 -4.25
C ALA A 34 0.39 -18.10 -5.39
N GLY A 35 1.09 -17.94 -6.50
CA GLY A 35 0.94 -18.78 -7.71
C GLY A 35 -0.09 -18.29 -8.72
N ALA A 36 -0.86 -17.26 -8.44
CA ALA A 36 -1.79 -16.64 -9.40
C ALA A 36 -1.22 -15.32 -9.91
N VAL A 37 -1.03 -15.21 -11.22
CA VAL A 37 -0.45 -14.01 -11.85
C VAL A 37 -1.27 -12.77 -11.50
N GLY A 38 -0.64 -11.81 -10.83
CA GLY A 38 -1.24 -10.52 -10.48
C GLY A 38 -2.41 -10.56 -9.47
N VAL A 39 -2.83 -11.73 -8.97
CA VAL A 39 -3.86 -11.82 -7.93
C VAL A 39 -3.23 -11.53 -6.58
N GLU A 40 -3.30 -10.27 -6.15
CA GLU A 40 -2.69 -9.80 -4.91
C GLU A 40 -3.73 -9.14 -4.00
N PRO A 41 -4.44 -9.90 -3.17
CA PRO A 41 -5.53 -9.36 -2.33
C PRO A 41 -5.05 -8.49 -1.17
N ILE A 42 -3.75 -8.24 -1.04
CA ILE A 42 -3.18 -7.40 0.02
C ILE A 42 -3.55 -5.92 -0.11
N TRP A 43 -3.71 -5.44 -1.35
CA TRP A 43 -3.83 -4.02 -1.64
C TRP A 43 -5.14 -3.42 -1.13
N PHE A 44 -6.26 -4.15 -1.22
CA PHE A 44 -7.52 -3.63 -0.72
C PHE A 44 -7.47 -3.36 0.79
N LEU A 45 -6.86 -4.25 1.56
CA LEU A 45 -6.80 -4.10 3.02
C LEU A 45 -5.81 -3.00 3.42
N LEU A 46 -4.64 -2.92 2.74
CA LEU A 46 -3.69 -1.84 2.93
C LEU A 46 -4.34 -0.47 2.68
N ILE A 47 -5.06 -0.32 1.57
CA ILE A 47 -5.71 0.95 1.19
C ILE A 47 -6.81 1.33 2.18
N LEU A 48 -7.72 0.39 2.53
CA LEU A 48 -8.82 0.66 3.45
C LEU A 48 -8.31 1.00 4.86
N ALA A 49 -7.30 0.28 5.34
CA ALA A 49 -6.70 0.56 6.65
C ALA A 49 -5.97 1.91 6.65
N SER A 50 -5.16 2.18 5.64
CA SER A 50 -4.45 3.46 5.50
C SER A 50 -5.43 4.64 5.43
N TYR A 51 -6.48 4.52 4.63
CA TYR A 51 -7.53 5.51 4.54
C TYR A 51 -8.25 5.76 5.88
N ALA A 52 -8.44 4.72 6.69
CA ALA A 52 -9.06 4.84 8.00
C ALA A 52 -8.14 5.44 9.06
N PHE A 53 -6.86 5.05 9.09
CA PHE A 53 -5.93 5.41 10.17
C PHE A 53 -4.96 6.55 9.84
N GLY A 54 -4.83 6.93 8.57
CA GLY A 54 -4.02 8.08 8.14
C GLY A 54 -2.68 7.71 7.50
N ALA A 55 -1.99 8.74 6.97
CA ALA A 55 -0.82 8.59 6.10
C ALA A 55 0.38 7.90 6.80
N THR A 56 0.74 8.35 8.00
CA THR A 56 1.87 7.78 8.76
C THR A 56 1.63 6.31 9.10
N PHE A 57 0.41 5.98 9.55
CA PHE A 57 0.02 4.61 9.81
C PHE A 57 0.06 3.77 8.53
N GLY A 58 -0.46 4.30 7.43
CA GLY A 58 -0.47 3.63 6.12
C GLY A 58 0.93 3.32 5.59
N PHE A 59 1.87 4.26 5.72
CA PHE A 59 3.26 4.02 5.37
C PHE A 59 3.86 2.88 6.19
N SER A 60 3.71 2.94 7.50
CA SER A 60 4.21 1.91 8.41
C SER A 60 3.59 0.54 8.14
N LEU A 61 2.27 0.51 7.88
CA LEU A 61 1.54 -0.71 7.54
C LEU A 61 2.08 -1.35 6.25
N GLY A 62 2.26 -0.57 5.19
CA GLY A 62 2.82 -1.06 3.93
C GLY A 62 4.19 -1.67 4.11
N VAL A 63 5.11 -0.95 4.76
CA VAL A 63 6.49 -1.41 5.01
C VAL A 63 6.51 -2.70 5.84
N VAL A 64 5.81 -2.72 6.98
CA VAL A 64 5.84 -3.87 7.91
C VAL A 64 5.15 -5.09 7.31
N SER A 65 4.03 -4.89 6.61
CA SER A 65 3.30 -6.00 5.98
C SER A 65 4.13 -6.71 4.92
N LEU A 66 4.83 -5.95 4.08
CA LEU A 66 5.68 -6.53 3.03
C LEU A 66 6.89 -7.25 3.63
N ALA A 67 7.53 -6.67 4.65
CA ALA A 67 8.59 -7.33 5.39
C ALA A 67 8.10 -8.63 6.02
N ALA A 68 6.99 -8.61 6.77
CA ALA A 68 6.42 -9.80 7.40
C ALA A 68 6.06 -10.88 6.37
N SER A 69 5.44 -10.47 5.24
CA SER A 69 5.07 -11.42 4.19
C SER A 69 6.27 -12.07 3.51
N ALA A 70 7.41 -11.36 3.39
CA ALA A 70 8.62 -11.92 2.80
C ALA A 70 9.17 -13.10 3.60
N PHE A 71 9.06 -13.07 4.94
CA PHE A 71 9.41 -14.21 5.79
C PHE A 71 8.46 -15.39 5.59
N LEU A 72 7.16 -15.13 5.39
CA LEU A 72 6.16 -16.20 5.20
C LEU A 72 6.26 -16.85 3.81
N THR A 73 6.60 -16.06 2.78
CA THR A 73 6.64 -16.52 1.39
C THR A 73 8.04 -16.96 0.93
N GLY A 74 9.06 -16.76 1.76
CA GLY A 74 10.46 -16.92 1.33
C GLY A 74 10.90 -15.88 0.28
N GLY A 75 10.14 -14.80 0.11
CA GLY A 75 10.34 -13.76 -0.90
C GLY A 75 11.39 -12.72 -0.50
N ILE A 76 12.47 -13.13 0.15
CA ILE A 76 13.58 -12.26 0.55
C ILE A 76 14.58 -12.16 -0.59
N GLY A 77 14.79 -10.94 -1.09
CA GLY A 77 15.74 -10.70 -2.18
C GLY A 77 16.02 -9.19 -2.33
N PRO A 78 16.86 -8.81 -3.30
CA PRO A 78 17.25 -7.41 -3.51
C PRO A 78 16.07 -6.49 -3.86
N TRP A 79 14.96 -7.03 -4.32
CA TRP A 79 13.71 -6.32 -4.59
C TRP A 79 12.90 -5.96 -3.34
N LEU A 80 13.12 -6.66 -2.20
CA LEU A 80 12.30 -6.50 -1.01
C LEU A 80 12.28 -5.07 -0.45
N PRO A 81 13.40 -4.35 -0.30
CA PRO A 81 13.39 -2.96 0.17
C PRO A 81 12.55 -2.04 -0.72
N PHE A 82 12.60 -2.24 -2.03
CA PHE A 82 11.80 -1.46 -2.99
C PHE A 82 10.31 -1.78 -2.88
N GLN A 83 9.94 -3.07 -2.73
CA GLN A 83 8.56 -3.47 -2.48
C GLN A 83 8.02 -2.86 -1.19
N MET A 84 8.80 -2.86 -0.11
CA MET A 84 8.44 -2.27 1.18
C MET A 84 8.19 -0.76 1.04
N LEU A 85 9.09 -0.04 0.37
CA LEU A 85 8.96 1.40 0.15
C LEU A 85 7.76 1.72 -0.75
N ALA A 86 7.58 0.98 -1.85
CA ALA A 86 6.44 1.17 -2.75
C ALA A 86 5.11 0.95 -2.02
N ALA A 87 4.97 -0.12 -1.24
CA ALA A 87 3.79 -0.37 -0.42
C ALA A 87 3.59 0.70 0.67
N GLY A 88 4.68 1.18 1.27
CA GLY A 88 4.66 2.29 2.21
C GLY A 88 4.12 3.58 1.57
N TRP A 89 4.61 3.95 0.39
CA TRP A 89 4.13 5.13 -0.35
C TRP A 89 2.67 4.99 -0.76
N ILE A 90 2.23 3.80 -1.22
CA ILE A 90 0.83 3.53 -1.53
C ILE A 90 -0.04 3.71 -0.28
N GLY A 91 0.37 3.12 0.85
CA GLY A 91 -0.32 3.30 2.12
C GLY A 91 -0.36 4.77 2.57
N MET A 92 0.76 5.49 2.45
CA MET A 92 0.83 6.91 2.76
C MET A 92 -0.12 7.74 1.90
N LEU A 93 -0.12 7.53 0.59
CA LEU A 93 -1.00 8.23 -0.34
C LEU A 93 -2.47 7.93 -0.07
N ALA A 94 -2.85 6.66 0.13
CA ALA A 94 -4.22 6.30 0.50
C ALA A 94 -4.63 6.94 1.84
N GLY A 95 -3.73 6.97 2.82
CA GLY A 95 -3.94 7.59 4.12
C GLY A 95 -4.00 9.12 4.09
N ALA A 96 -3.40 9.79 3.11
CA ALA A 96 -3.49 11.23 2.94
C ALA A 96 -4.94 11.70 2.70
N PHE A 97 -5.77 10.85 2.13
CA PHE A 97 -7.20 11.12 1.94
C PHE A 97 -8.04 10.93 3.22
N SER A 98 -7.46 10.45 4.32
CA SER A 98 -8.19 10.23 5.60
C SER A 98 -8.78 11.49 6.23
N ASN A 99 -8.21 12.66 5.92
CA ASN A 99 -8.62 13.96 6.46
C ASN A 99 -9.71 14.65 5.64
N LEU A 100 -10.05 14.11 4.47
CA LEU A 100 -11.17 14.62 3.72
C LEU A 100 -12.46 14.37 4.51
N ASN A 101 -13.26 15.41 4.71
CA ASN A 101 -14.42 15.41 5.61
C ASN A 101 -15.59 14.63 4.98
N PHE A 102 -15.41 13.32 4.82
CA PHE A 102 -16.33 12.41 4.13
C PHE A 102 -17.65 12.15 4.87
N ARG A 103 -17.83 12.71 6.09
CA ARG A 103 -19.17 12.74 6.73
C ARG A 103 -20.24 13.40 5.86
N LYS A 104 -19.81 14.23 4.89
CA LYS A 104 -20.70 14.93 3.93
C LYS A 104 -20.76 14.26 2.56
N ILE A 105 -19.92 13.27 2.27
CA ILE A 105 -19.87 12.61 0.96
C ILE A 105 -20.78 11.39 0.97
N LYS A 106 -21.58 11.23 -0.10
CA LYS A 106 -22.40 10.03 -0.29
C LYS A 106 -21.50 8.80 -0.34
N MET A 107 -21.93 7.70 0.28
CA MET A 107 -21.20 6.42 0.31
C MET A 107 -20.76 5.95 -1.08
N GLY A 108 -21.53 6.23 -2.13
CA GLY A 108 -21.16 5.87 -3.50
C GLY A 108 -19.93 6.61 -4.00
N SER A 109 -19.80 7.90 -3.68
CA SER A 109 -18.64 8.71 -4.08
C SER A 109 -17.38 8.31 -3.29
N GLU A 110 -17.53 7.95 -2.02
CA GLU A 110 -16.43 7.42 -1.21
C GLU A 110 -15.93 6.08 -1.77
N LEU A 111 -16.85 5.19 -2.13
CA LEU A 111 -16.52 3.91 -2.74
C LEU A 111 -15.79 4.09 -4.06
N LEU A 112 -16.30 4.98 -4.94
CA LEU A 112 -15.66 5.28 -6.22
C LEU A 112 -14.23 5.81 -6.02
N LEU A 113 -14.03 6.73 -5.07
CA LEU A 113 -12.70 7.24 -4.73
C LEU A 113 -11.76 6.11 -4.31
N LEU A 114 -12.21 5.23 -3.41
CA LEU A 114 -11.38 4.12 -2.90
C LEU A 114 -11.03 3.11 -3.99
N VAL A 115 -11.98 2.80 -4.87
CA VAL A 115 -11.72 1.93 -6.04
C VAL A 115 -10.72 2.61 -6.98
N SER A 116 -10.88 3.91 -7.25
CA SER A 116 -9.93 4.66 -8.08
C SER A 116 -8.52 4.70 -7.48
N ILE A 117 -8.41 4.91 -6.17
CA ILE A 117 -7.13 4.81 -5.44
C ILE A 117 -6.55 3.39 -5.58
N GLY A 118 -7.38 2.36 -5.43
CA GLY A 118 -6.96 0.97 -5.54
C GLY A 118 -6.40 0.61 -6.91
N VAL A 119 -7.11 1.02 -7.96
CA VAL A 119 -6.65 0.83 -9.34
C VAL A 119 -5.35 1.57 -9.60
N ALA A 120 -5.30 2.87 -9.25
CA ALA A 120 -4.10 3.68 -9.42
C ALA A 120 -2.90 3.13 -8.64
N ALA A 121 -3.11 2.68 -7.41
CA ALA A 121 -2.08 2.06 -6.57
C ALA A 121 -1.53 0.76 -7.18
N SER A 122 -2.40 -0.05 -7.77
CA SER A 122 -2.01 -1.30 -8.43
C SER A 122 -1.11 -1.05 -9.64
N LEU A 123 -1.47 -0.08 -10.48
CA LEU A 123 -0.67 0.33 -11.64
C LEU A 123 0.65 1.00 -11.20
N MET A 124 0.59 1.86 -10.18
CA MET A 124 1.77 2.54 -9.65
C MET A 124 2.77 1.54 -9.05
N PHE A 125 2.30 0.50 -8.37
CA PHE A 125 3.18 -0.53 -7.83
C PHE A 125 3.94 -1.26 -8.95
N GLY A 126 3.27 -1.70 -10.02
CA GLY A 126 3.92 -2.33 -11.16
C GLY A 126 4.93 -1.41 -11.82
N LEU A 127 4.55 -0.15 -12.06
CA LEU A 127 5.47 0.86 -12.61
C LEU A 127 6.73 1.04 -11.76
N LEU A 128 6.59 1.15 -10.44
CA LEU A 128 7.73 1.32 -9.53
C LEU A 128 8.63 0.07 -9.50
N MET A 129 8.04 -1.12 -9.55
CA MET A 129 8.80 -2.37 -9.59
C MET A 129 9.56 -2.52 -10.91
N ASP A 130 8.93 -2.20 -12.03
CA ASP A 130 9.58 -2.23 -13.32
C ASP A 130 10.72 -1.20 -13.43
N LEU A 131 10.49 0.04 -12.96
CA LEU A 131 11.52 1.07 -12.94
C LEU A 131 12.76 0.66 -12.14
N GLN A 132 12.57 -0.05 -11.05
CA GLN A 132 13.66 -0.53 -10.21
C GLN A 132 14.44 -1.66 -10.89
N LEU A 133 13.76 -2.56 -11.59
CA LEU A 133 14.36 -3.78 -12.15
C LEU A 133 14.84 -3.61 -13.59
N TRP A 134 14.17 -2.78 -14.37
CA TRP A 134 14.38 -2.68 -15.82
C TRP A 134 15.84 -2.46 -16.25
N PRO A 135 16.66 -1.57 -15.63
CA PRO A 135 18.04 -1.37 -16.05
C PRO A 135 18.93 -2.61 -15.91
N TRP A 136 18.49 -3.60 -15.11
CA TRP A 136 19.29 -4.75 -14.72
C TRP A 136 18.80 -6.08 -15.30
N LEU A 137 17.52 -6.16 -15.73
CA LEU A 137 16.88 -7.41 -16.13
C LEU A 137 17.03 -7.76 -17.58
N THR A 138 17.24 -6.79 -18.44
CA THR A 138 17.29 -7.01 -19.87
C THR A 138 18.74 -7.18 -20.31
N GLY A 139 19.02 -8.31 -20.96
CA GLY A 139 20.31 -8.51 -21.64
C GLY A 139 20.57 -7.41 -22.67
N THR A 140 21.81 -7.23 -23.04
CA THR A 140 22.20 -6.31 -24.12
C THR A 140 21.54 -6.74 -25.45
N ASP A 141 21.15 -5.75 -26.28
CA ASP A 141 20.71 -5.90 -27.67
C ASP A 141 19.25 -6.26 -27.93
N THR A 142 18.33 -6.02 -26.99
CA THR A 142 16.89 -6.03 -27.29
C THR A 142 16.32 -4.61 -27.42
N GLN A 143 15.22 -4.45 -28.16
CA GLN A 143 14.49 -3.15 -28.21
C GLN A 143 13.88 -2.75 -26.87
N LEU A 144 13.83 -3.66 -25.91
CA LEU A 144 13.32 -3.47 -24.56
C LEU A 144 14.40 -3.11 -23.55
N SER A 145 15.67 -3.22 -23.91
CA SER A 145 16.80 -3.04 -22.98
C SER A 145 17.12 -1.58 -22.74
N PHE A 146 17.54 -1.27 -21.53
CA PHE A 146 18.18 0.02 -21.22
C PHE A 146 19.51 0.14 -21.97
N ILE A 147 19.76 1.30 -22.56
CA ILE A 147 21.03 1.61 -23.22
C ILE A 147 21.76 2.70 -22.42
N ALA A 148 22.89 2.33 -21.83
CA ALA A 148 23.76 3.27 -21.14
C ALA A 148 24.31 4.31 -22.15
N GLY A 149 24.17 5.59 -21.85
CA GLY A 149 24.60 6.68 -22.72
C GLY A 149 23.59 7.11 -23.80
N ALA A 150 22.49 6.39 -24.02
CA ALA A 150 21.41 6.86 -24.88
C ALA A 150 20.65 8.04 -24.25
N SER A 151 19.91 8.77 -25.08
CA SER A 151 19.11 9.89 -24.58
C SER A 151 18.02 9.44 -23.59
N ILE A 152 17.62 10.33 -22.68
CA ILE A 152 16.53 10.06 -21.72
C ILE A 152 15.24 9.68 -22.46
N ILE A 153 14.94 10.36 -23.58
CA ILE A 153 13.73 10.11 -24.37
C ILE A 153 13.76 8.70 -24.97
N GLU A 154 14.89 8.28 -25.51
CA GLU A 154 15.05 6.94 -26.08
C GLU A 154 14.87 5.86 -25.01
N ASN A 155 15.54 6.01 -23.86
CA ASN A 155 15.40 5.07 -22.77
C ASN A 155 13.98 5.07 -22.18
N LEU A 156 13.29 6.22 -22.13
CA LEU A 156 11.90 6.29 -21.70
C LEU A 156 10.96 5.54 -22.67
N GLN A 157 11.17 5.67 -23.99
CA GLN A 157 10.40 4.92 -24.98
C GLN A 157 10.61 3.41 -24.82
N ARG A 158 11.85 2.95 -24.67
CA ARG A 158 12.18 1.55 -24.41
C ARG A 158 11.55 1.03 -23.14
N PHE A 159 11.61 1.82 -22.05
CA PHE A 159 10.95 1.49 -20.80
C PHE A 159 9.43 1.36 -20.96
N MET A 160 8.78 2.30 -21.67
CA MET A 160 7.34 2.23 -21.89
C MET A 160 6.94 0.98 -22.67
N VAL A 161 7.69 0.60 -23.69
CA VAL A 161 7.44 -0.66 -24.42
C VAL A 161 7.64 -1.86 -23.51
N PHE A 162 8.72 -1.89 -22.71
CA PHE A 162 8.97 -2.94 -21.73
C PHE A 162 7.82 -3.05 -20.73
N HIS A 163 7.44 -1.97 -20.06
CA HIS A 163 6.39 -1.93 -19.07
C HIS A 163 5.04 -2.39 -19.64
N LEU A 164 4.63 -1.85 -20.78
CA LEU A 164 3.36 -2.24 -21.40
C LEU A 164 3.31 -3.70 -21.87
N THR A 165 4.44 -4.26 -22.29
CA THR A 165 4.46 -5.66 -22.77
C THR A 165 4.63 -6.68 -21.65
N THR A 166 5.22 -6.31 -20.52
CA THR A 166 5.54 -7.24 -19.42
C THR A 166 4.62 -7.06 -18.21
N ALA A 167 4.31 -5.81 -17.83
CA ALA A 167 3.58 -5.51 -16.61
C ALA A 167 2.07 -5.72 -16.71
N LEU A 168 1.44 -5.53 -17.89
CA LEU A 168 -0.02 -5.59 -18.02
C LEU A 168 -0.61 -6.92 -17.52
N ALA A 169 0.09 -8.03 -17.74
CA ALA A 169 -0.34 -9.34 -17.27
C ALA A 169 -0.42 -9.45 -15.73
N TRP A 170 0.32 -8.61 -15.01
CA TRP A 170 0.35 -8.56 -13.55
C TRP A 170 -0.52 -7.43 -13.01
N ASP A 171 -0.46 -6.27 -13.63
CA ASP A 171 -1.10 -5.05 -13.15
C ASP A 171 -2.63 -5.08 -13.35
N MET A 172 -3.12 -5.63 -14.46
CA MET A 172 -4.55 -5.70 -14.71
C MET A 172 -5.28 -6.64 -13.73
N PRO A 173 -4.83 -7.89 -13.50
CA PRO A 173 -5.43 -8.73 -12.46
C PRO A 173 -5.32 -8.13 -11.06
N ARG A 174 -4.20 -7.45 -10.74
CA ARG A 174 -4.02 -6.74 -9.47
C ARG A 174 -5.04 -5.61 -9.30
N ALA A 175 -5.19 -4.77 -10.32
CA ALA A 175 -6.14 -3.66 -10.31
C ALA A 175 -7.59 -4.16 -10.19
N LEU A 176 -7.95 -5.20 -10.96
CA LEU A 176 -9.27 -5.82 -10.93
C LEU A 176 -9.56 -6.43 -9.55
N THR A 177 -8.66 -7.26 -9.04
CA THR A 177 -8.81 -7.90 -7.72
C THR A 177 -8.97 -6.85 -6.62
N THR A 178 -8.12 -5.81 -6.63
CA THR A 178 -8.18 -4.71 -5.66
C THR A 178 -9.50 -3.97 -5.76
N GLY A 179 -9.93 -3.59 -6.95
CA GLY A 179 -11.19 -2.87 -7.19
C GLY A 179 -12.42 -3.67 -6.77
N VAL A 180 -12.47 -4.95 -7.11
CA VAL A 180 -13.57 -5.86 -6.71
C VAL A 180 -13.61 -6.03 -5.19
N LEU A 181 -12.48 -6.33 -4.56
CA LEU A 181 -12.43 -6.50 -3.09
C LEU A 181 -12.80 -5.23 -2.35
N ILE A 182 -12.33 -4.05 -2.79
CA ILE A 182 -12.77 -2.77 -2.21
C ILE A 182 -14.28 -2.61 -2.39
N SER A 183 -14.82 -2.87 -3.59
CA SER A 183 -16.25 -2.71 -3.87
C SER A 183 -17.14 -3.56 -2.96
N LEU A 184 -16.72 -4.79 -2.69
CA LEU A 184 -17.47 -5.73 -1.87
C LEU A 184 -17.30 -5.50 -0.37
N THR A 185 -16.10 -5.08 0.08
CA THR A 185 -15.73 -5.09 1.51
C THR A 185 -15.58 -3.72 2.14
N ALA A 186 -15.48 -2.63 1.38
CA ALA A 186 -15.18 -1.31 1.93
C ALA A 186 -16.15 -0.89 3.04
N ARG A 187 -17.47 -1.08 2.85
CA ARG A 187 -18.48 -0.67 3.84
C ARG A 187 -18.29 -1.33 5.20
N PRO A 188 -18.30 -2.67 5.34
CA PRO A 188 -18.14 -3.32 6.63
C PRO A 188 -16.76 -3.10 7.24
N VAL A 189 -15.70 -3.11 6.42
CA VAL A 189 -14.31 -2.93 6.88
C VAL A 189 -14.10 -1.51 7.40
N LEU A 190 -14.48 -0.48 6.65
CA LEU A 190 -14.36 0.92 7.09
C LEU A 190 -15.19 1.21 8.36
N ASN A 191 -16.39 0.66 8.48
CA ASN A 191 -17.18 0.81 9.69
C ASN A 191 -16.47 0.22 10.92
N SER A 192 -15.79 -0.89 10.75
CA SER A 192 -15.01 -1.51 11.84
C SER A 192 -13.76 -0.69 12.17
N PHE A 193 -13.03 -0.23 11.17
CA PHE A 193 -11.84 0.61 11.36
C PHE A 193 -12.17 1.97 11.98
N ARG A 194 -13.24 2.62 11.55
CA ARG A 194 -13.71 3.88 12.13
C ARG A 194 -14.09 3.73 13.60
N ARG A 195 -14.75 2.64 13.99
CA ARG A 195 -15.02 2.33 15.40
C ARG A 195 -13.73 2.11 16.20
N ALA A 196 -12.77 1.40 15.64
CA ALA A 196 -11.47 1.20 16.27
C ALA A 196 -10.72 2.54 16.47
N ARG A 197 -10.69 3.39 15.44
CA ARG A 197 -10.08 4.74 15.51
C ARG A 197 -10.71 5.63 16.58
N LEU A 198 -12.04 5.63 16.69
CA LEU A 198 -12.73 6.39 17.73
C LEU A 198 -12.34 5.95 19.15
N ARG A 199 -12.18 4.64 19.38
CA ARG A 199 -11.73 4.10 20.67
C ARG A 199 -10.30 4.48 21.00
N LEU A 200 -9.42 4.60 20.00
CA LEU A 200 -8.06 5.12 20.19
C LEU A 200 -8.09 6.58 20.65
N ASN A 201 -8.81 7.44 19.94
CA ASN A 201 -8.89 8.87 20.24
C ASN A 201 -9.50 9.17 21.61
N LEU A 202 -10.50 8.40 22.05
CA LEU A 202 -11.11 8.58 23.38
C LEU A 202 -10.13 8.24 24.50
N THR A 203 -9.26 7.25 24.30
CA THR A 203 -8.29 6.85 25.33
C THR A 203 -7.13 7.84 25.44
N SER A 204 -6.71 8.48 24.35
CA SER A 204 -5.66 9.51 24.39
C SER A 204 -6.12 10.80 25.10
N HIS A 205 -7.43 11.10 25.09
CA HIS A 205 -7.98 12.22 25.85
C HIS A 205 -8.10 11.95 27.36
N GLU A 206 -8.25 10.69 27.77
CA GLU A 206 -8.31 10.33 29.20
C GLU A 206 -6.95 10.34 29.91
N ILE A 207 -5.87 10.22 29.15
CA ILE A 207 -4.49 10.13 29.69
C ILE A 207 -3.86 11.54 29.91
N GLN A 208 -4.45 12.62 29.38
CA GLN A 208 -3.97 13.96 29.71
C GLN A 208 -4.43 14.33 31.14
N PRO A 209 -3.52 14.43 32.12
CA PRO A 209 -3.89 14.92 33.44
C PRO A 209 -4.43 16.34 33.27
N LYS A 210 -5.60 16.62 33.84
CA LYS A 210 -6.10 17.99 33.99
C LYS A 210 -5.07 18.72 34.84
N VAL A 211 -4.18 19.47 34.18
CA VAL A 211 -3.34 20.44 34.89
C VAL A 211 -4.29 21.53 35.34
N HIS A 212 -4.73 21.43 36.59
CA HIS A 212 -5.38 22.54 37.28
C HIS A 212 -4.28 23.57 37.58
N VAL A 213 -4.31 24.67 36.85
CA VAL A 213 -3.58 25.91 37.20
C VAL A 213 -4.38 26.66 38.26
#